data_22bb984faf790550430d1aa6c7d64f01
#
_entry.id   22bb984faf790550430d1aa6c7d64f01
#
_cell.length_a   1.000
_cell.length_b   1.000
_cell.length_c   1.000
_cell.angle_alpha   90.00
_cell.angle_beta   90.00
_cell.angle_gamma   90.00
#
_symmetry.space_group_name_H-M   'P 1'
#
loop_
_entity.id
_entity.type
_entity.pdbx_description
1 polymer ?
#
loop_
_entity_poly.entity_id
_entity_poly.type
_entity_poly.pdbx_seq_one_letter_code
_entity_poly.pdbx_strand_id
1 'polypeptide(L)'
;MSTNGRIIAEFTDYDGMLNAVRTRVEELQINGERFDEFAGLPRGYLSKLIGVRPIRRISMVSMGPLFSALGISCVLIENGEATARLKRRLKPRNNSYHRTSYTMRTVTDRQWRKIQKLGRKARWRKLNKRERTEVMRAVSLARFGR
;
A
#
# COMPACT_ATOMS: atom_id res chain seq x y z
N MET A 1 9.45 25.12 3.32
CA MET A 1 10.65 24.75 2.54
C MET A 1 10.46 25.31 1.13
N SER A 2 11.22 26.33 0.78
CA SER A 2 11.16 26.97 -0.55
C SER A 2 11.93 26.09 -1.53
N THR A 3 11.26 25.36 -2.38
CA THR A 3 11.90 24.60 -3.44
C THR A 3 12.25 25.53 -4.59
N ASN A 4 13.44 26.12 -4.52
CA ASN A 4 14.03 26.87 -5.65
C ASN A 4 14.48 25.91 -6.79
N GLY A 5 13.65 24.95 -7.13
CA GLY A 5 13.96 23.97 -8.17
C GLY A 5 13.26 24.29 -9.47
N ARG A 6 13.92 24.07 -10.61
CA ARG A 6 13.28 24.05 -11.92
C ARG A 6 12.52 22.74 -12.12
N ILE A 7 11.42 22.76 -12.84
CA ILE A 7 10.76 21.56 -13.33
C ILE A 7 11.64 20.95 -14.43
N ILE A 8 12.09 19.73 -14.24
CA ILE A 8 12.96 18.99 -15.18
C ILE A 8 12.10 18.26 -16.21
N ALA A 9 11.03 17.61 -15.76
CA ALA A 9 10.11 16.86 -16.60
C ALA A 9 8.75 16.70 -15.94
N GLU A 10 7.73 16.56 -16.76
CA GLU A 10 6.40 16.11 -16.36
C GLU A 10 6.13 14.74 -16.97
N PHE A 11 5.57 13.81 -16.21
CA PHE A 11 5.26 12.48 -16.67
C PHE A 11 4.00 11.94 -15.99
N THR A 12 3.29 11.07 -16.68
CA THR A 12 2.05 10.45 -16.20
C THR A 12 2.17 8.93 -16.09
N ASP A 13 3.26 8.37 -16.60
CA ASP A 13 3.51 6.94 -16.63
C ASP A 13 4.95 6.61 -16.22
N TYR A 14 5.22 5.31 -16.12
CA TYR A 14 6.52 4.81 -15.71
C TYR A 14 7.62 5.09 -16.74
N ASP A 15 7.29 4.99 -18.02
CA ASP A 15 8.27 5.16 -19.09
C ASP A 15 8.69 6.64 -19.21
N GLY A 16 7.74 7.56 -19.03
CA GLY A 16 8.02 8.99 -18.93
C GLY A 16 8.94 9.30 -17.74
N MET A 17 8.67 8.71 -16.58
CA MET A 17 9.55 8.85 -15.42
C MET A 17 10.96 8.31 -15.71
N LEU A 18 11.07 7.17 -16.38
CA LEU A 18 12.36 6.58 -16.71
C LEU A 18 13.13 7.43 -17.71
N ASN A 19 12.47 8.04 -18.68
CA ASN A 19 13.06 8.98 -19.63
C ASN A 19 13.56 10.24 -18.91
N ALA A 20 12.80 10.78 -17.97
CA ALA A 20 13.24 11.91 -17.15
C ALA A 20 14.51 11.58 -16.36
N VAL A 21 14.61 10.37 -15.80
CA VAL A 21 15.84 9.88 -15.14
C VAL A 21 17.01 9.78 -16.13
N ARG A 22 16.79 9.25 -17.34
CA ARG A 22 17.83 9.19 -18.40
C ARG A 22 18.36 10.58 -18.74
N THR A 23 17.47 11.50 -19.09
CA THR A 23 17.82 12.87 -19.41
C THR A 23 18.62 13.51 -18.28
N ARG A 24 18.23 13.28 -17.03
CA ARG A 24 18.96 13.82 -15.89
C ARG A 24 20.35 13.24 -15.73
N VAL A 25 20.53 11.95 -15.94
CA VAL A 25 21.82 11.27 -15.93
C VAL A 25 22.74 11.82 -17.04
N GLU A 26 22.19 12.04 -18.24
CA GLU A 26 22.89 12.63 -19.37
C GLU A 26 23.30 14.08 -19.11
N GLU A 27 22.40 14.91 -18.58
CA GLU A 27 22.69 16.30 -18.19
C GLU A 27 23.85 16.39 -17.19
N LEU A 28 23.90 15.48 -16.24
CA LEU A 28 24.91 15.46 -15.19
C LEU A 28 26.19 14.72 -15.60
N GLN A 29 26.23 14.11 -16.78
CA GLN A 29 27.34 13.32 -17.31
C GLN A 29 27.86 12.28 -16.30
N ILE A 30 26.94 11.57 -15.64
CA ILE A 30 27.24 10.69 -14.51
C ILE A 30 27.90 9.40 -14.99
N ASN A 31 29.00 9.00 -14.33
CA ASN A 31 29.55 7.65 -14.46
C ASN A 31 28.69 6.69 -13.62
N GLY A 32 28.03 5.71 -14.27
CA GLY A 32 27.09 4.81 -13.65
C GLY A 32 27.62 3.98 -12.48
N GLU A 33 28.88 3.52 -12.54
CA GLU A 33 29.45 2.71 -11.45
C GLU A 33 29.68 3.52 -10.18
N ARG A 34 30.25 4.72 -10.32
CA ARG A 34 30.44 5.64 -9.19
C ARG A 34 29.11 6.16 -8.62
N PHE A 35 28.13 6.31 -9.48
CA PHE A 35 26.79 6.72 -9.07
C PHE A 35 26.11 5.67 -8.20
N ASP A 36 26.17 4.40 -8.61
CA ASP A 36 25.56 3.32 -7.83
C ASP A 36 26.15 3.24 -6.41
N GLU A 37 27.47 3.39 -6.29
CA GLU A 37 28.15 3.43 -5.01
C GLU A 37 27.72 4.65 -4.17
N PHE A 38 27.69 5.83 -4.77
CA PHE A 38 27.27 7.07 -4.12
C PHE A 38 25.81 7.03 -3.65
N ALA A 39 24.92 6.43 -4.46
CA ALA A 39 23.51 6.27 -4.14
C ALA A 39 23.21 5.12 -3.18
N GLY A 40 24.22 4.31 -2.81
CA GLY A 40 24.03 3.10 -2.02
C GLY A 40 23.22 2.02 -2.74
N LEU A 41 23.30 2.00 -4.08
CA LEU A 41 22.60 1.04 -4.92
C LEU A 41 23.53 -0.12 -5.33
N PRO A 42 22.98 -1.30 -5.64
CA PRO A 42 23.79 -2.42 -6.11
C PRO A 42 24.53 -2.07 -7.42
N ARG A 43 25.79 -2.50 -7.55
CA ARG A 43 26.61 -2.27 -8.73
C ARG A 43 25.91 -2.66 -10.03
N GLY A 44 25.94 -1.79 -11.02
CA GLY A 44 25.27 -1.93 -12.31
C GLY A 44 23.76 -1.71 -12.23
N TYR A 45 23.26 -1.10 -11.14
CA TYR A 45 21.83 -0.83 -11.00
C TYR A 45 21.37 0.20 -12.02
N LEU A 46 22.06 1.34 -12.11
CA LEU A 46 21.70 2.42 -13.03
C LEU A 46 21.73 1.95 -14.49
N SER A 47 22.77 1.25 -14.91
CA SER A 47 22.89 0.74 -16.29
C SER A 47 21.80 -0.27 -16.65
N LYS A 48 21.36 -1.11 -15.70
CA LYS A 48 20.24 -2.05 -15.88
C LYS A 48 18.90 -1.37 -15.88
N LEU A 49 18.80 -0.20 -15.27
CA LEU A 49 17.57 0.58 -15.20
C LEU A 49 17.35 1.40 -16.48
N ILE A 50 18.36 2.16 -16.92
CA ILE A 50 18.24 3.13 -18.03
C ILE A 50 18.86 2.67 -19.34
N GLY A 51 19.47 1.49 -19.39
CA GLY A 51 20.09 0.93 -20.60
C GLY A 51 19.10 0.77 -21.76
N VAL A 52 19.61 0.47 -22.94
CA VAL A 52 18.84 0.26 -24.19
C VAL A 52 17.77 -0.83 -24.01
N ARG A 53 18.05 -1.85 -23.20
CA ARG A 53 17.09 -2.89 -22.80
C ARG A 53 17.02 -2.91 -21.29
N PRO A 54 16.08 -2.16 -20.68
CA PRO A 54 15.99 -2.10 -19.24
C PRO A 54 15.57 -3.47 -18.69
N ILE A 55 16.43 -4.04 -17.85
CA ILE A 55 16.21 -5.35 -17.21
C ILE A 55 15.61 -5.16 -15.81
N ARG A 56 15.77 -3.98 -15.22
CA ARG A 56 15.25 -3.64 -13.90
C ARG A 56 14.23 -2.52 -13.96
N ARG A 57 13.36 -2.51 -12.95
CA ARG A 57 12.42 -1.42 -12.68
C ARG A 57 12.80 -0.72 -11.38
N ILE A 58 12.44 0.55 -11.27
CA ILE A 58 12.57 1.29 -10.02
C ILE A 58 11.61 0.67 -9.00
N SER A 59 12.15 0.23 -7.86
CA SER A 59 11.35 -0.19 -6.72
C SER A 59 11.08 1.00 -5.79
N MET A 60 10.05 0.92 -4.97
CA MET A 60 9.79 1.94 -3.95
C MET A 60 10.97 2.14 -2.99
N VAL A 61 11.72 1.08 -2.72
CA VAL A 61 12.91 1.13 -1.85
C VAL A 61 14.07 1.85 -2.53
N SER A 62 14.29 1.63 -3.83
CA SER A 62 15.41 2.24 -4.58
C SER A 62 15.09 3.64 -5.09
N MET A 63 13.82 4.04 -5.13
CA MET A 63 13.41 5.35 -5.66
C MET A 63 13.97 6.50 -4.84
N GLY A 64 13.92 6.43 -3.51
CA GLY A 64 14.44 7.46 -2.62
C GLY A 64 15.95 7.69 -2.81
N PRO A 65 16.80 6.66 -2.65
CA PRO A 65 18.24 6.77 -2.90
C PRO A 65 18.59 7.27 -4.31
N LEU A 66 17.90 6.75 -5.35
CA LEU A 66 18.12 7.14 -6.73
C LEU A 66 17.81 8.64 -6.95
N PHE A 67 16.66 9.10 -6.52
CA PHE A 67 16.24 10.49 -6.71
C PHE A 67 17.09 11.47 -5.89
N SER A 68 17.40 11.10 -4.65
CA SER A 68 18.29 11.90 -3.80
C SER A 68 19.69 12.07 -4.44
N ALA A 69 20.26 10.99 -4.97
CA ALA A 69 21.58 11.03 -5.63
C ALA A 69 21.57 11.84 -6.94
N LEU A 70 20.44 11.85 -7.67
CA LEU A 70 20.27 12.68 -8.89
C LEU A 70 19.90 14.14 -8.57
N GLY A 71 19.69 14.48 -7.30
CA GLY A 71 19.24 15.80 -6.89
C GLY A 71 17.86 16.17 -7.42
N ILE A 72 16.95 15.20 -7.53
CA ILE A 72 15.57 15.38 -7.99
C ILE A 72 14.57 14.98 -6.92
N SER A 73 13.38 15.55 -7.01
CA SER A 73 12.23 15.19 -6.16
C SER A 73 11.00 14.94 -7.03
N CYS A 74 10.13 14.05 -6.59
CA CYS A 74 8.85 13.80 -7.25
C CYS A 74 7.73 14.49 -6.47
N VAL A 75 6.89 15.24 -7.18
CA VAL A 75 5.74 15.94 -6.62
C VAL A 75 4.47 15.38 -7.25
N LEU A 76 3.49 15.06 -6.43
CA LEU A 76 2.18 14.65 -6.90
C LEU A 76 1.31 15.89 -7.11
N ILE A 77 0.83 16.07 -8.33
CA ILE A 77 -0.04 17.19 -8.70
C ILE A 77 -1.43 16.64 -9.00
N GLU A 78 -2.46 17.24 -8.44
CA GLU A 78 -3.84 16.87 -8.73
C GLU A 78 -4.20 17.26 -10.17
N ASN A 79 -4.67 16.30 -10.95
CA ASN A 79 -5.25 16.58 -12.26
C ASN A 79 -6.76 16.87 -12.07
N GLY A 80 -7.15 18.14 -12.15
CA GLY A 80 -8.51 18.61 -11.91
C GLY A 80 -9.55 17.98 -12.85
N GLU A 81 -9.21 17.79 -14.14
CA GLU A 81 -10.11 17.16 -15.11
C GLU A 81 -10.32 15.68 -14.82
N ALA A 82 -9.25 14.95 -14.50
CA ALA A 82 -9.34 13.53 -14.11
C ALA A 82 -10.16 13.38 -12.82
N THR A 83 -9.92 14.25 -11.85
CA THR A 83 -10.67 14.28 -10.59
C THR A 83 -12.15 14.58 -10.83
N ALA A 84 -12.48 15.53 -11.70
CA ALA A 84 -13.87 15.83 -12.05
C ALA A 84 -14.56 14.65 -12.76
N ARG A 85 -13.84 13.92 -13.62
CA ARG A 85 -14.34 12.69 -14.26
C ARG A 85 -14.59 11.59 -13.24
N LEU A 86 -13.67 11.40 -12.29
CA LEU A 86 -13.82 10.44 -11.20
C LEU A 86 -15.04 10.77 -10.32
N LYS A 87 -15.18 12.01 -9.89
CA LYS A 87 -16.31 12.46 -9.07
C LYS A 87 -17.67 12.25 -9.75
N ARG A 88 -17.74 12.36 -11.07
CA ARG A 88 -18.98 12.05 -11.83
C ARG A 88 -19.29 10.56 -11.92
N ARG A 89 -18.27 9.70 -11.97
CA ARG A 89 -18.45 8.25 -12.15
C ARG A 89 -18.53 7.48 -10.85
N LEU A 90 -17.78 7.91 -9.85
CA LEU A 90 -17.73 7.24 -8.56
C LEU A 90 -18.71 7.91 -7.59
N LYS A 91 -19.68 7.15 -7.14
CA LYS A 91 -20.50 7.58 -5.99
C LYS A 91 -19.57 7.79 -4.79
N PRO A 92 -19.78 8.85 -4.00
CA PRO A 92 -19.00 9.04 -2.78
C PRO A 92 -19.13 7.79 -1.92
N ARG A 93 -18.00 7.28 -1.47
CA ARG A 93 -17.99 6.11 -0.57
C ARG A 93 -18.79 6.44 0.66
N ASN A 94 -19.80 5.64 0.95
CA ASN A 94 -20.58 5.80 2.16
C ASN A 94 -19.65 5.58 3.36
N ASN A 95 -19.20 6.67 3.98
CA ASN A 95 -18.19 6.68 5.05
C ASN A 95 -18.66 6.02 6.36
N SER A 96 -19.82 5.35 6.34
CA SER A 96 -20.28 4.59 7.49
C SER A 96 -19.29 3.51 7.97
N TYR A 97 -18.44 3.00 7.07
CA TYR A 97 -17.40 2.03 7.42
C TYR A 97 -16.08 2.66 7.91
N HIS A 98 -15.78 3.92 7.59
CA HIS A 98 -14.56 4.59 8.03
C HIS A 98 -14.74 5.44 9.30
N ARG A 99 -15.96 5.62 9.76
CA ARG A 99 -16.23 6.22 11.08
C ARG A 99 -16.10 5.25 12.24
N THR A 100 -15.82 4.02 11.99
CA THR A 100 -15.06 3.25 12.94
C THR A 100 -13.60 3.71 12.82
N SER A 101 -13.31 4.99 13.15
CA SER A 101 -12.11 5.23 13.91
C SER A 101 -12.03 4.04 14.85
N TYR A 102 -10.90 3.39 14.91
CA TYR A 102 -10.57 2.40 15.94
C TYR A 102 -10.50 3.11 17.31
N THR A 103 -11.53 3.84 17.68
CA THR A 103 -11.89 3.93 19.07
C THR A 103 -12.22 2.49 19.41
N MET A 104 -11.23 1.77 19.93
CA MET A 104 -11.49 0.62 20.78
C MET A 104 -12.51 1.13 21.80
N ARG A 105 -13.80 1.01 21.47
CA ARG A 105 -14.82 1.04 22.49
C ARG A 105 -14.46 -0.16 23.33
N THR A 106 -13.89 0.09 24.47
CA THR A 106 -13.68 -0.93 25.48
C THR A 106 -15.06 -1.53 25.71
N VAL A 107 -15.32 -2.63 25.00
CA VAL A 107 -16.58 -3.35 25.11
C VAL A 107 -16.52 -3.89 26.54
N THR A 108 -17.37 -3.37 27.40
CA THR A 108 -17.42 -3.83 28.78
C THR A 108 -17.67 -5.34 28.80
N ASP A 109 -17.14 -6.08 29.74
CA ASP A 109 -17.33 -7.53 29.88
C ASP A 109 -18.81 -7.94 29.75
N ARG A 110 -19.70 -7.10 30.23
CA ARG A 110 -21.15 -7.31 30.12
C ARG A 110 -21.64 -7.26 28.66
N GLN A 111 -21.15 -6.29 27.88
CA GLN A 111 -21.46 -6.18 26.44
C GLN A 111 -20.85 -7.33 25.66
N TRP A 112 -19.60 -7.71 25.99
CA TRP A 112 -18.91 -8.83 25.36
C TRP A 112 -19.64 -10.17 25.59
N ARG A 113 -20.08 -10.45 26.81
CA ARG A 113 -20.92 -11.61 27.13
C ARG A 113 -22.26 -11.62 26.36
N LYS A 114 -22.86 -10.44 26.17
CA LYS A 114 -24.11 -10.31 25.38
C LYS A 114 -23.88 -10.61 23.90
N ILE A 115 -22.79 -10.09 23.31
CA ILE A 115 -22.39 -10.36 21.92
C ILE A 115 -22.10 -11.85 21.72
N GLN A 116 -21.35 -12.46 22.61
CA GLN A 116 -21.05 -13.91 22.56
C GLN A 116 -22.34 -14.76 22.67
N LYS A 117 -23.27 -14.37 23.52
CA LYS A 117 -24.56 -15.06 23.67
C LYS A 117 -25.39 -14.97 22.39
N LEU A 118 -25.43 -13.81 21.76
CA LEU A 118 -26.12 -13.60 20.48
C LEU A 118 -25.46 -14.40 19.34
N GLY A 119 -24.15 -14.38 19.25
CA GLY A 119 -23.40 -15.14 18.25
C GLY A 119 -23.57 -16.67 18.41
N ARG A 120 -23.62 -17.17 19.65
CA ARG A 120 -23.95 -18.57 19.93
C ARG A 120 -25.38 -18.90 19.49
N LYS A 121 -26.36 -18.10 19.87
CA LYS A 121 -27.77 -18.29 19.50
C LYS A 121 -27.98 -18.27 17.98
N ALA A 122 -27.28 -17.41 17.25
CA ALA A 122 -27.35 -17.33 15.78
C ALA A 122 -26.74 -18.59 15.11
N ARG A 123 -25.62 -19.10 15.64
CA ARG A 123 -25.01 -20.37 15.17
C ARG A 123 -25.91 -21.57 15.47
N TRP A 124 -26.47 -21.66 16.68
CA TRP A 124 -27.39 -22.72 17.06
C TRP A 124 -28.63 -22.80 16.17
N ARG A 125 -29.16 -21.67 15.71
CA ARG A 125 -30.33 -21.65 14.81
C ARG A 125 -30.05 -22.25 13.44
N LYS A 126 -28.79 -22.19 12.98
CA LYS A 126 -28.37 -22.74 11.68
C LYS A 126 -28.06 -24.22 11.69
N LEU A 127 -27.85 -24.82 12.87
CA LEU A 127 -27.49 -26.23 13.01
C LEU A 127 -28.74 -27.11 13.13
N ASN A 128 -28.74 -28.25 12.45
CA ASN A 128 -29.76 -29.29 12.60
C ASN A 128 -29.60 -30.06 13.95
N LYS A 129 -30.55 -30.91 14.29
CA LYS A 129 -30.55 -31.63 15.58
C LYS A 129 -29.29 -32.52 15.78
N ARG A 130 -28.80 -33.18 14.72
CA ARG A 130 -27.60 -34.03 14.78
C ARG A 130 -26.35 -33.23 15.01
N GLU A 131 -26.14 -32.19 14.25
CA GLU A 131 -25.00 -31.26 14.38
C GLU A 131 -24.96 -30.60 15.77
N ARG A 132 -26.11 -30.25 16.34
CA ARG A 132 -26.18 -29.73 17.72
C ARG A 132 -25.68 -30.75 18.74
N THR A 133 -26.03 -32.00 18.55
CA THR A 133 -25.60 -33.11 19.46
C THR A 133 -24.10 -33.33 19.37
N GLU A 134 -23.53 -33.30 18.15
CA GLU A 134 -22.09 -33.44 17.93
C GLU A 134 -21.29 -32.28 18.54
N VAL A 135 -21.75 -31.04 18.35
CA VAL A 135 -21.12 -29.87 18.98
C VAL A 135 -21.17 -29.96 20.50
N MET A 136 -22.28 -30.43 21.08
CA MET A 136 -22.36 -30.60 22.52
C MET A 136 -21.46 -31.71 23.05
N ARG A 137 -21.31 -32.83 22.32
CA ARG A 137 -20.33 -33.89 22.65
C ARG A 137 -18.89 -33.35 22.61
N ALA A 138 -18.53 -32.61 21.55
CA ALA A 138 -17.19 -32.04 21.43
C ALA A 138 -16.87 -31.05 22.57
N VAL A 139 -17.83 -30.20 22.93
CA VAL A 139 -17.69 -29.26 24.04
C VAL A 139 -17.57 -29.96 25.39
N SER A 140 -18.35 -31.05 25.59
CA SER A 140 -18.27 -31.86 26.79
C SER A 140 -16.91 -32.58 26.93
N LEU A 141 -16.42 -33.17 25.86
CA LEU A 141 -15.10 -33.80 25.82
C LEU A 141 -13.96 -32.79 26.08
N ALA A 142 -14.06 -31.60 25.50
CA ALA A 142 -13.07 -30.52 25.72
C ALA A 142 -13.08 -30.00 27.18
N ARG A 143 -14.21 -30.08 27.88
CA ARG A 143 -14.35 -29.60 29.26
C ARG A 143 -13.97 -30.67 30.33
N PHE A 144 -14.24 -31.91 30.06
CA PHE A 144 -14.15 -33.01 31.06
C PHE A 144 -13.20 -34.12 30.64
N GLY A 145 -12.58 -34.02 29.46
CA GLY A 145 -11.58 -34.99 28.96
C GLY A 145 -10.18 -34.61 29.43
N ARG A 146 -9.96 -34.66 30.76
CA ARG A 146 -8.64 -34.74 31.37
C ARG A 146 -8.50 -36.13 32.00
#